data_44b838932489b56f6fa46b65ff5dd8a4
#
_entry.id   44b838932489b56f6fa46b65ff5dd8a4
#
_cell.length_a   1.000
_cell.length_b   1.000
_cell.length_c   1.000
_cell.angle_alpha   90.00
_cell.angle_beta   90.00
_cell.angle_gamma   90.00
#
_symmetry.space_group_name_H-M   'P 1'
#
loop_
_entity.id
_entity.type
_entity.pdbx_description
1 polymer ?
#
loop_
_entity_poly.entity_id
_entity_poly.type
_entity_poly.pdbx_seq_one_letter_code
_entity_poly.pdbx_strand_id
1 'polypeptide(L)'
;MKYALIFGSALFTASCSANVTAPINTPSQESKISQFLAEFMPTHYQKVHEQPVPTDAQQVQWIRFQKSPSFRLGEETFSYLSDAAHNLKGFSYLDASLVHGNLPSKVQAQKIADDFLQRYAPDLLQHRKIQWVDQHDETIQLNGNNQKISGMKVKMRNLNDGRWFWVIVGKNQHPIIFARDIVWINFPGHRKTEKWLHDSWLKDEPSYIGQAK
;
A
#
# COMPACT_ATOMS: atom_id res chain seq x y z
N MET A 1 12.33 -66.45 -65.85
CA MET A 1 11.57 -65.22 -65.98
C MET A 1 11.18 -64.77 -64.56
N LYS A 2 11.85 -63.74 -64.00
CA LYS A 2 11.61 -63.22 -62.66
C LYS A 2 11.21 -61.74 -62.78
N TYR A 3 9.98 -61.42 -62.41
CA TYR A 3 9.51 -60.04 -62.36
C TYR A 3 9.75 -59.53 -61.00
N ALA A 4 10.45 -58.39 -60.84
CA ALA A 4 10.66 -57.66 -59.62
C ALA A 4 9.60 -56.53 -59.52
N LEU A 5 8.81 -56.55 -58.50
CA LEU A 5 7.90 -55.47 -58.14
C LEU A 5 8.61 -54.45 -57.27
N ILE A 6 8.61 -53.18 -57.71
CA ILE A 6 9.13 -52.04 -56.94
C ILE A 6 7.96 -51.41 -56.23
N PHE A 7 7.96 -51.45 -54.89
CA PHE A 7 7.04 -50.67 -54.05
C PHE A 7 7.61 -49.28 -53.79
N GLY A 8 6.95 -48.24 -54.23
CA GLY A 8 7.25 -46.88 -53.94
C GLY A 8 6.56 -46.48 -52.62
N SER A 9 7.34 -46.13 -51.56
CA SER A 9 6.86 -45.59 -50.36
C SER A 9 6.72 -44.07 -50.46
N ALA A 10 5.50 -43.56 -50.42
CA ALA A 10 5.24 -42.13 -50.28
C ALA A 10 5.35 -41.70 -48.82
N LEU A 11 6.31 -40.84 -48.50
CA LEU A 11 6.42 -40.17 -47.17
C LEU A 11 5.46 -38.98 -47.14
N PHE A 12 4.43 -39.07 -46.30
CA PHE A 12 3.61 -37.94 -45.92
C PHE A 12 4.29 -37.22 -44.76
N THR A 13 4.80 -36.01 -44.99
CA THR A 13 5.25 -35.10 -43.93
C THR A 13 4.05 -34.33 -43.41
N ALA A 14 3.61 -34.65 -42.21
CA ALA A 14 2.61 -33.87 -41.47
C ALA A 14 3.29 -32.64 -40.84
N SER A 15 3.00 -31.47 -41.40
CA SER A 15 3.39 -30.18 -40.77
C SER A 15 2.48 -29.90 -39.58
N CYS A 16 2.98 -30.09 -38.35
CA CYS A 16 2.34 -29.56 -37.13
C CYS A 16 2.58 -28.06 -37.07
N SER A 17 1.57 -27.28 -37.40
CA SER A 17 1.53 -25.84 -37.07
C SER A 17 1.23 -25.68 -35.56
N ALA A 18 2.25 -25.36 -34.78
CA ALA A 18 2.06 -24.97 -33.39
C ALA A 18 1.40 -23.60 -33.37
N ASN A 19 0.15 -23.53 -32.96
CA ASN A 19 -0.51 -22.27 -32.58
C ASN A 19 0.17 -21.74 -31.32
N VAL A 20 1.05 -20.77 -31.48
CA VAL A 20 1.60 -19.99 -30.40
C VAL A 20 0.48 -19.03 -29.92
N THR A 21 -0.25 -19.45 -28.92
CA THR A 21 -1.17 -18.55 -28.23
C THR A 21 -0.32 -17.50 -27.49
N ALA A 22 -0.38 -16.25 -27.93
CA ALA A 22 0.25 -15.15 -27.26
C ALA A 22 -0.23 -15.09 -25.79
N PRO A 23 0.65 -14.83 -24.81
CA PRO A 23 0.23 -14.72 -23.41
C PRO A 23 -0.77 -13.58 -23.29
N ILE A 24 -1.95 -13.88 -22.77
CA ILE A 24 -2.95 -12.90 -22.37
C ILE A 24 -2.27 -12.07 -21.27
N ASN A 25 -1.93 -10.81 -21.55
CA ASN A 25 -1.45 -9.86 -20.56
C ASN A 25 -2.55 -9.63 -19.52
N THR A 26 -2.54 -10.43 -18.46
CA THR A 26 -3.26 -10.10 -17.24
C THR A 26 -2.69 -8.76 -16.73
N PRO A 27 -3.51 -7.74 -16.38
CA PRO A 27 -3.01 -6.48 -15.85
C PRO A 27 -2.09 -6.78 -14.66
N SER A 28 -0.82 -6.47 -14.78
CA SER A 28 0.19 -6.82 -13.78
C SER A 28 -0.13 -6.13 -12.46
N GLN A 29 0.23 -6.76 -11.34
CA GLN A 29 0.13 -6.16 -9.99
C GLN A 29 0.82 -4.79 -9.93
N GLU A 30 1.83 -4.57 -10.75
CA GLU A 30 2.51 -3.29 -10.95
C GLU A 30 1.55 -2.16 -11.36
N SER A 31 0.50 -2.48 -12.13
CA SER A 31 -0.53 -1.51 -12.51
C SER A 31 -1.33 -0.95 -11.32
N LYS A 32 -1.51 -1.70 -10.22
CA LYS A 32 -2.26 -1.25 -9.04
C LYS A 32 -1.49 -0.22 -8.22
N ILE A 33 -0.20 -0.43 -8.01
CA ILE A 33 0.65 0.57 -7.34
C ILE A 33 0.77 1.83 -8.22
N SER A 34 0.92 1.69 -9.52
CA SER A 34 0.98 2.84 -10.43
C SER A 34 -0.31 3.65 -10.42
N GLN A 35 -1.47 2.99 -10.41
CA GLN A 35 -2.78 3.63 -10.28
C GLN A 35 -2.93 4.33 -8.92
N PHE A 36 -2.52 3.67 -7.83
CA PHE A 36 -2.52 4.25 -6.50
C PHE A 36 -1.66 5.53 -6.44
N LEU A 37 -0.43 5.48 -6.96
CA LEU A 37 0.46 6.63 -6.99
C LEU A 37 -0.09 7.77 -7.84
N ALA A 38 -0.69 7.47 -9.00
CA ALA A 38 -1.30 8.47 -9.86
C ALA A 38 -2.48 9.20 -9.18
N GLU A 39 -3.22 8.52 -8.29
CA GLU A 39 -4.36 9.09 -7.56
C GLU A 39 -3.95 9.83 -6.29
N PHE A 40 -2.99 9.29 -5.54
CA PHE A 40 -2.72 9.75 -4.16
C PHE A 40 -1.44 10.56 -4.01
N MET A 41 -0.43 10.36 -4.86
CA MET A 41 0.85 11.04 -4.70
C MET A 41 0.79 12.46 -5.28
N PRO A 42 1.09 13.50 -4.48
CA PRO A 42 1.10 14.87 -4.98
C PRO A 42 2.23 15.09 -6.01
N THR A 43 1.95 15.81 -7.08
CA THR A 43 2.88 16.04 -8.22
C THR A 43 4.14 16.80 -7.85
N HIS A 44 4.11 17.61 -6.78
CA HIS A 44 5.23 18.44 -6.32
C HIS A 44 6.08 17.77 -5.23
N TYR A 45 5.86 16.48 -4.95
CA TYR A 45 6.69 15.68 -4.07
C TYR A 45 7.73 14.90 -4.87
N GLN A 46 8.92 14.76 -4.31
CA GLN A 46 10.01 13.98 -4.89
C GLN A 46 10.46 12.87 -3.96
N LYS A 47 10.95 11.77 -4.51
CA LYS A 47 11.45 10.64 -3.72
C LYS A 47 12.70 11.06 -2.94
N VAL A 48 12.65 10.92 -1.62
CA VAL A 48 13.75 11.25 -0.71
C VAL A 48 14.31 10.03 0.01
N HIS A 49 13.58 8.91 0.02
CA HIS A 49 14.03 7.69 0.69
C HIS A 49 13.39 6.44 0.08
N GLU A 50 14.17 5.36 0.06
CA GLU A 50 13.70 4.02 -0.33
C GLU A 50 14.60 2.98 0.32
N GLN A 51 14.01 2.06 1.08
CA GLN A 51 14.74 0.93 1.65
C GLN A 51 13.83 -0.27 1.92
N PRO A 52 14.36 -1.50 1.87
CA PRO A 52 13.68 -2.67 2.41
C PRO A 52 13.62 -2.59 3.94
N VAL A 53 12.44 -2.86 4.51
CA VAL A 53 12.23 -2.83 5.96
C VAL A 53 11.42 -4.04 6.42
N PRO A 54 11.63 -4.53 7.65
CA PRO A 54 10.82 -5.60 8.23
C PRO A 54 9.45 -5.07 8.65
N THR A 55 8.40 -5.86 8.43
CA THR A 55 7.09 -5.67 9.05
C THR A 55 6.63 -7.01 9.62
N ASP A 56 6.68 -7.15 10.94
CA ASP A 56 6.43 -8.41 11.66
C ASP A 56 7.29 -9.56 11.11
N ALA A 57 7.05 -10.39 10.27
CA ALA A 57 7.92 -11.44 9.72
C ALA A 57 8.15 -11.30 8.21
N GLN A 58 7.74 -10.17 7.62
CA GLN A 58 7.82 -9.95 6.18
C GLN A 58 8.74 -8.78 5.85
N GLN A 59 9.41 -8.85 4.70
CA GLN A 59 10.14 -7.73 4.13
C GLN A 59 9.19 -6.93 3.21
N VAL A 60 9.19 -5.61 3.35
CA VAL A 60 8.48 -4.70 2.46
C VAL A 60 9.40 -3.57 2.01
N GLN A 61 9.07 -2.93 0.89
CA GLN A 61 9.72 -1.70 0.46
C GLN A 61 9.03 -0.51 1.14
N TRP A 62 9.80 0.33 1.82
CA TRP A 62 9.36 1.62 2.32
C TRP A 62 9.88 2.70 1.41
N ILE A 63 8.98 3.46 0.80
CA ILE A 63 9.28 4.55 -0.11
C ILE A 63 8.67 5.84 0.45
N ARG A 64 9.45 6.94 0.46
CA ARG A 64 9.05 8.23 0.99
C ARG A 64 9.30 9.35 0.00
N PHE A 65 8.33 10.25 -0.09
CA PHE A 65 8.36 11.44 -0.92
C PHE A 65 8.09 12.67 -0.05
N GLN A 66 8.77 13.79 -0.35
CA GLN A 66 8.61 15.06 0.36
C GLN A 66 8.75 16.24 -0.61
N LYS A 67 8.29 17.42 -0.19
CA LYS A 67 8.46 18.66 -0.95
C LYS A 67 9.93 19.09 -1.01
N SER A 68 10.65 18.93 0.12
CA SER A 68 12.10 19.17 0.20
C SER A 68 12.86 17.98 -0.41
N PRO A 69 14.02 18.20 -1.07
CA PRO A 69 14.88 17.12 -1.57
C PRO A 69 15.58 16.33 -0.45
N SER A 70 15.52 16.80 0.78
CA SER A 70 16.16 16.18 1.94
C SER A 70 15.16 15.38 2.75
N PHE A 71 15.56 14.18 3.18
CA PHE A 71 14.80 13.38 4.12
C PHE A 71 14.65 14.09 5.47
N ARG A 72 13.43 14.34 5.90
CA ARG A 72 13.11 14.99 7.18
C ARG A 72 11.93 14.32 7.86
N LEU A 73 12.07 14.02 9.15
CA LEU A 73 11.00 13.48 9.97
C LEU A 73 10.15 14.58 10.59
N GLY A 74 8.84 14.36 10.58
CA GLY A 74 7.86 15.27 11.16
C GLY A 74 7.37 16.36 10.22
N GLU A 75 7.93 16.48 9.03
CA GLU A 75 7.49 17.42 8.00
C GLU A 75 6.44 16.78 7.06
N GLU A 76 5.95 17.57 6.12
CA GLU A 76 5.01 17.10 5.09
C GLU A 76 5.58 15.92 4.32
N THR A 77 4.77 14.88 4.15
CA THR A 77 5.23 13.63 3.56
C THR A 77 4.12 12.85 2.87
N PHE A 78 4.51 12.14 1.82
CA PHE A 78 3.78 11.00 1.28
C PHE A 78 4.71 9.78 1.37
N SER A 79 4.26 8.74 2.07
CA SER A 79 5.03 7.50 2.23
C SER A 79 4.15 6.29 1.98
N TYR A 80 4.71 5.23 1.41
CA TYR A 80 3.98 3.97 1.29
C TYR A 80 4.87 2.75 1.51
N LEU A 81 4.22 1.65 1.81
CA LEU A 81 4.80 0.33 1.95
C LEU A 81 4.22 -0.61 0.89
N SER A 82 5.06 -1.38 0.22
CA SER A 82 4.64 -2.43 -0.71
C SER A 82 5.41 -3.73 -0.48
N ASP A 83 4.73 -4.87 -0.66
CA ASP A 83 5.40 -6.17 -0.61
C ASP A 83 6.08 -6.52 -1.95
N ALA A 84 6.77 -7.67 -2.00
CA ALA A 84 7.46 -8.15 -3.20
C ALA A 84 6.52 -8.44 -4.39
N ALA A 85 5.22 -8.64 -4.12
CA ALA A 85 4.20 -8.80 -5.15
C ALA A 85 3.53 -7.47 -5.53
N HIS A 86 4.11 -6.34 -5.12
CA HIS A 86 3.60 -4.98 -5.35
C HIS A 86 2.20 -4.72 -4.77
N ASN A 87 1.78 -5.46 -3.72
CA ASN A 87 0.57 -5.12 -2.99
C ASN A 87 0.83 -3.96 -2.05
N LEU A 88 -0.13 -3.03 -1.97
CA LEU A 88 -0.08 -1.94 -1.01
C LEU A 88 -0.26 -2.48 0.41
N LYS A 89 0.75 -2.27 1.26
CA LYS A 89 0.75 -2.66 2.68
C LYS A 89 0.38 -1.52 3.60
N GLY A 90 0.50 -0.30 3.12
CA GLY A 90 0.10 0.90 3.84
C GLY A 90 0.58 2.16 3.14
N PHE A 91 -0.01 3.29 3.50
CA PHE A 91 0.48 4.61 3.11
C PHE A 91 0.11 5.66 4.16
N SER A 92 0.83 6.76 4.16
CA SER A 92 0.45 7.99 4.86
C SER A 92 0.71 9.20 3.96
N TYR A 93 -0.25 10.11 3.93
CA TYR A 93 -0.18 11.40 3.29
C TYR A 93 -0.50 12.47 4.32
N LEU A 94 0.50 13.24 4.70
CA LEU A 94 0.40 14.32 5.69
C LEU A 94 0.92 15.61 5.05
N ASP A 95 0.01 16.56 4.81
CA ASP A 95 0.28 17.79 4.08
C ASP A 95 -0.48 18.96 4.71
N ALA A 96 0.06 20.17 4.58
CA ALA A 96 -0.55 21.39 5.12
C ALA A 96 -1.99 21.62 4.63
N SER A 97 -2.31 21.19 3.40
CA SER A 97 -3.67 21.31 2.84
C SER A 97 -4.72 20.53 3.62
N LEU A 98 -4.31 19.54 4.44
CA LEU A 98 -5.19 18.70 5.25
C LEU A 98 -5.51 19.29 6.65
N VAL A 99 -4.86 20.40 7.02
CA VAL A 99 -5.07 21.05 8.33
C VAL A 99 -6.48 21.62 8.45
N HIS A 100 -6.99 22.21 7.37
CA HIS A 100 -8.29 22.88 7.35
C HIS A 100 -9.40 22.03 6.71
N GLY A 101 -10.66 22.39 6.97
CA GLY A 101 -11.84 21.69 6.43
C GLY A 101 -12.61 20.93 7.51
N ASN A 102 -13.67 20.25 7.10
CA ASN A 102 -14.56 19.50 7.97
C ASN A 102 -14.28 17.99 7.89
N LEU A 103 -14.30 17.34 9.04
CA LEU A 103 -14.24 15.88 9.08
C LEU A 103 -15.47 15.25 8.41
N PRO A 104 -15.31 14.12 7.72
CA PRO A 104 -16.45 13.33 7.28
C PRO A 104 -17.22 12.78 8.48
N SER A 105 -18.52 12.58 8.33
CA SER A 105 -19.29 11.80 9.31
C SER A 105 -18.79 10.35 9.37
N LYS A 106 -19.12 9.64 10.45
CA LYS A 106 -18.74 8.22 10.60
C LYS A 106 -19.21 7.36 9.42
N VAL A 107 -20.43 7.59 8.92
CA VAL A 107 -20.99 6.87 7.78
C VAL A 107 -20.25 7.20 6.48
N GLN A 108 -19.95 8.46 6.24
CA GLN A 108 -19.16 8.88 5.08
C GLN A 108 -17.74 8.29 5.11
N ALA A 109 -17.10 8.33 6.28
CA ALA A 109 -15.77 7.75 6.45
C ALA A 109 -15.75 6.23 6.17
N GLN A 110 -16.77 5.50 6.63
CA GLN A 110 -16.91 4.06 6.32
C GLN A 110 -17.05 3.82 4.82
N LYS A 111 -17.93 4.58 4.16
CA LYS A 111 -18.12 4.43 2.70
C LYS A 111 -16.83 4.70 1.93
N ILE A 112 -16.12 5.78 2.25
CA ILE A 112 -14.85 6.14 1.61
C ILE A 112 -13.80 5.05 1.87
N ALA A 113 -13.74 4.51 3.10
CA ALA A 113 -12.83 3.41 3.43
C ALA A 113 -13.16 2.14 2.63
N ASP A 114 -14.43 1.79 2.48
CA ASP A 114 -14.86 0.64 1.68
C ASP A 114 -14.54 0.80 0.20
N ASP A 115 -14.76 1.99 -0.37
CA ASP A 115 -14.43 2.32 -1.76
C ASP A 115 -12.91 2.23 -2.01
N PHE A 116 -12.09 2.66 -1.03
CA PHE A 116 -10.65 2.51 -1.07
C PHE A 116 -10.22 1.03 -1.01
N LEU A 117 -10.76 0.27 -0.07
CA LEU A 117 -10.44 -1.16 0.07
C LEU A 117 -10.83 -1.94 -1.18
N GLN A 118 -11.98 -1.66 -1.77
CA GLN A 118 -12.43 -2.31 -3.01
C GLN A 118 -11.40 -2.18 -4.13
N ARG A 119 -10.73 -1.04 -4.23
CA ARG A 119 -9.75 -0.78 -5.29
C ARG A 119 -8.35 -1.32 -4.96
N TYR A 120 -7.88 -1.11 -3.74
CA TYR A 120 -6.47 -1.30 -3.39
C TYR A 120 -6.19 -2.46 -2.44
N ALA A 121 -7.20 -2.97 -1.73
CA ALA A 121 -7.08 -4.10 -0.81
C ALA A 121 -8.39 -4.92 -0.72
N PRO A 122 -8.90 -5.44 -1.87
CA PRO A 122 -10.20 -6.13 -1.92
C PRO A 122 -10.24 -7.41 -1.06
N ASP A 123 -9.09 -8.03 -0.82
CA ASP A 123 -8.92 -9.16 0.08
C ASP A 123 -9.34 -8.86 1.52
N LEU A 124 -9.14 -7.62 1.98
CA LEU A 124 -9.56 -7.19 3.31
C LEU A 124 -11.05 -6.85 3.39
N LEU A 125 -11.63 -6.33 2.31
CA LEU A 125 -13.01 -5.87 2.28
C LEU A 125 -14.01 -7.00 2.58
N GLN A 126 -13.77 -8.19 2.01
CA GLN A 126 -14.66 -9.34 2.15
C GLN A 126 -14.71 -9.94 3.56
N HIS A 127 -13.65 -9.78 4.33
CA HIS A 127 -13.48 -10.40 5.64
C HIS A 127 -13.33 -9.38 6.77
N ARG A 128 -13.78 -8.13 6.54
CA ARG A 128 -13.65 -7.07 7.54
C ARG A 128 -14.76 -7.12 8.60
N LYS A 129 -14.37 -6.83 9.82
CA LYS A 129 -15.28 -6.42 10.90
C LYS A 129 -14.90 -5.03 11.37
N ILE A 130 -15.78 -4.04 11.18
CA ILE A 130 -15.58 -2.69 11.72
C ILE A 130 -15.64 -2.77 13.23
N GLN A 131 -14.59 -2.28 13.89
CA GLN A 131 -14.50 -2.25 15.35
C GLN A 131 -15.03 -0.94 15.91
N TRP A 132 -14.59 0.17 15.32
CA TRP A 132 -15.06 1.51 15.66
C TRP A 132 -14.66 2.53 14.58
N VAL A 133 -15.32 3.69 14.61
CA VAL A 133 -15.01 4.84 13.78
C VAL A 133 -14.95 6.07 14.67
N ASP A 134 -13.77 6.68 14.80
CA ASP A 134 -13.55 7.85 15.64
C ASP A 134 -12.47 8.77 15.06
N GLN A 135 -12.42 10.01 15.57
CA GLN A 135 -11.39 10.96 15.19
C GLN A 135 -10.00 10.45 15.58
N HIS A 136 -9.04 10.69 14.71
CA HIS A 136 -7.62 10.43 14.93
C HIS A 136 -6.82 11.64 14.45
N ASP A 137 -5.81 12.02 15.22
CA ASP A 137 -4.97 13.17 14.93
C ASP A 137 -3.52 12.74 14.70
N GLU A 138 -2.91 13.30 13.68
CA GLU A 138 -1.46 13.27 13.43
C GLU A 138 -0.90 14.69 13.56
N THR A 139 0.40 14.81 13.83
CA THR A 139 1.07 16.10 13.95
C THR A 139 2.22 16.21 12.97
N ILE A 140 2.26 17.32 12.24
CA ILE A 140 3.40 17.70 11.40
C ILE A 140 3.97 19.04 11.86
N GLN A 141 5.21 19.31 11.47
CA GLN A 141 5.86 20.60 11.69
C GLN A 141 5.78 21.44 10.39
N LEU A 142 5.21 22.63 10.51
CA LEU A 142 5.17 23.62 9.45
C LEU A 142 5.80 24.91 9.95
N ASN A 143 6.88 25.37 9.31
CA ASN A 143 7.59 26.60 9.69
C ASN A 143 7.94 26.64 11.18
N GLY A 144 8.39 25.52 11.74
CA GLY A 144 8.77 25.39 13.14
C GLY A 144 7.62 25.23 14.13
N ASN A 145 6.36 25.24 13.67
CA ASN A 145 5.17 25.07 14.51
C ASN A 145 4.51 23.71 14.29
N ASN A 146 4.02 23.11 15.38
CA ASN A 146 3.23 21.90 15.29
C ASN A 146 1.84 22.19 14.72
N GLN A 147 1.46 21.48 13.68
CA GLN A 147 0.14 21.54 13.08
C GLN A 147 -0.54 20.17 13.18
N LYS A 148 -1.83 20.19 13.54
CA LYS A 148 -2.63 18.99 13.69
C LYS A 148 -3.38 18.68 12.42
N ILE A 149 -3.20 17.46 11.90
CA ILE A 149 -3.99 16.89 10.82
C ILE A 149 -4.95 15.87 11.41
N SER A 150 -6.25 16.14 11.29
CA SER A 150 -7.31 15.28 11.83
C SER A 150 -7.96 14.49 10.72
N GLY A 151 -8.34 13.24 11.01
CA GLY A 151 -9.11 12.38 10.13
C GLY A 151 -10.06 11.48 10.92
N MET A 152 -11.02 10.86 10.23
CA MET A 152 -11.89 9.83 10.80
C MET A 152 -11.26 8.46 10.54
N LYS A 153 -10.83 7.78 11.59
CA LYS A 153 -10.22 6.45 11.54
C LYS A 153 -11.29 5.38 11.59
N VAL A 154 -11.40 4.61 10.52
CA VAL A 154 -12.20 3.40 10.44
C VAL A 154 -11.30 2.22 10.81
N LYS A 155 -11.37 1.75 12.05
CA LYS A 155 -10.56 0.61 12.53
C LYS A 155 -11.32 -0.67 12.31
N MET A 156 -10.65 -1.63 11.70
CA MET A 156 -11.22 -2.91 11.28
C MET A 156 -10.33 -4.08 11.71
N ARG A 157 -10.94 -5.25 11.78
CA ARG A 157 -10.25 -6.52 12.02
C ARG A 157 -10.51 -7.44 10.82
N ASN A 158 -9.47 -8.06 10.33
CA ASN A 158 -9.57 -9.15 9.35
C ASN A 158 -9.99 -10.43 10.09
N LEU A 159 -11.13 -10.99 9.71
CA LEU A 159 -11.69 -12.19 10.36
C LEU A 159 -10.94 -13.46 9.97
N ASN A 160 -10.16 -13.45 8.88
CA ASN A 160 -9.40 -14.62 8.44
C ASN A 160 -8.17 -14.90 9.32
N ASP A 161 -7.48 -13.85 9.76
CA ASP A 161 -6.20 -13.96 10.48
C ASP A 161 -6.17 -13.21 11.82
N GLY A 162 -7.23 -12.46 12.11
CA GLY A 162 -7.36 -11.68 13.33
C GLY A 162 -6.50 -10.43 13.40
N ARG A 163 -5.79 -10.07 12.34
CA ARG A 163 -4.94 -8.87 12.28
C ARG A 163 -5.78 -7.62 12.15
N TRP A 164 -5.22 -6.50 12.59
CA TRP A 164 -5.86 -5.20 12.52
C TRP A 164 -5.46 -4.46 11.25
N PHE A 165 -6.37 -3.62 10.78
CA PHE A 165 -6.12 -2.66 9.72
C PHE A 165 -7.06 -1.46 9.88
N TRP A 166 -6.72 -0.37 9.22
CA TRP A 166 -7.55 0.84 9.24
C TRP A 166 -7.33 1.70 8.03
N VAL A 167 -8.35 2.48 7.71
CA VAL A 167 -8.28 3.63 6.81
C VAL A 167 -8.62 4.86 7.61
N ILE A 168 -7.83 5.93 7.48
CA ILE A 168 -8.12 7.23 8.07
C ILE A 168 -8.49 8.16 6.91
N VAL A 169 -9.70 8.74 6.99
CA VAL A 169 -10.24 9.65 5.99
C VAL A 169 -10.06 11.07 6.48
N GLY A 170 -9.34 11.88 5.70
CA GLY A 170 -9.03 13.26 6.04
C GLY A 170 -10.18 14.23 5.81
N LYS A 171 -9.95 15.49 6.17
CA LYS A 171 -10.88 16.60 5.96
C LYS A 171 -11.13 16.91 4.48
N ASN A 172 -10.23 16.47 3.60
CA ASN A 172 -10.39 16.50 2.14
C ASN A 172 -11.35 15.43 1.59
N GLN A 173 -12.00 14.63 2.45
CA GLN A 173 -12.89 13.53 2.10
C GLN A 173 -12.19 12.39 1.31
N HIS A 174 -10.86 12.28 1.44
CA HIS A 174 -10.06 11.20 0.85
C HIS A 174 -9.29 10.43 1.94
N PRO A 175 -8.94 9.16 1.69
CA PRO A 175 -8.02 8.43 2.53
C PRO A 175 -6.67 9.18 2.62
N ILE A 176 -6.17 9.35 3.84
CA ILE A 176 -4.86 9.97 4.12
C ILE A 176 -3.88 8.99 4.77
N ILE A 177 -4.40 7.96 5.42
CA ILE A 177 -3.58 6.88 6.00
C ILE A 177 -4.30 5.55 5.78
N PHE A 178 -3.53 4.56 5.35
CA PHE A 178 -3.93 3.15 5.35
C PHE A 178 -2.81 2.33 5.98
N ALA A 179 -3.15 1.37 6.83
CA ALA A 179 -2.22 0.38 7.35
C ALA A 179 -2.95 -0.95 7.52
N ARG A 180 -2.27 -2.05 7.16
CA ARG A 180 -2.81 -3.41 7.26
C ARG A 180 -1.83 -4.36 7.93
N ASP A 181 -2.29 -5.55 8.22
CA ASP A 181 -1.53 -6.67 8.80
C ASP A 181 -0.93 -6.35 10.18
N ILE A 182 -1.63 -5.53 10.96
CA ILE A 182 -1.16 -5.06 12.25
C ILE A 182 -1.43 -6.09 13.33
N VAL A 183 -0.37 -6.55 13.98
CA VAL A 183 -0.40 -7.43 15.14
C VAL A 183 -0.41 -6.56 16.40
N TRP A 184 -1.33 -6.88 17.30
CA TRP A 184 -1.47 -6.23 18.60
C TRP A 184 -1.25 -7.23 19.72
N ILE A 185 -0.39 -6.92 20.67
CA ILE A 185 -0.17 -7.72 21.88
C ILE A 185 -1.14 -7.22 22.95
N ASN A 186 -1.99 -8.10 23.47
CA ASN A 186 -3.04 -7.73 24.42
C ASN A 186 -2.51 -7.37 25.79
N PHE A 187 -1.38 -7.93 26.21
CA PHE A 187 -0.76 -7.64 27.50
C PHE A 187 0.75 -7.42 27.32
N PRO A 188 1.27 -6.23 27.69
CA PRO A 188 0.65 -5.05 28.31
C PRO A 188 -0.12 -4.12 27.36
N GLY A 189 -0.53 -4.56 26.17
CA GLY A 189 -1.39 -3.79 25.28
C GLY A 189 -0.63 -2.81 24.38
N HIS A 190 0.12 -3.31 23.39
CA HIS A 190 0.81 -2.47 22.41
C HIS A 190 0.82 -3.09 21.00
N ARG A 191 1.03 -2.22 20.01
CA ARG A 191 1.26 -2.67 18.63
C ARG A 191 2.64 -3.31 18.52
N LYS A 192 2.69 -4.57 18.05
CA LYS A 192 3.93 -5.29 17.77
C LYS A 192 4.53 -4.88 16.43
N THR A 193 3.70 -4.81 15.40
CA THR A 193 4.13 -4.47 14.03
C THR A 193 4.77 -3.08 13.98
N GLU A 194 5.89 -2.94 13.33
CA GLU A 194 6.66 -1.71 13.16
C GLU A 194 5.82 -0.58 12.54
N LYS A 195 6.13 0.67 12.87
CA LYS A 195 5.31 1.83 12.52
C LYS A 195 5.97 2.71 11.46
N TRP A 196 6.46 2.13 10.37
CA TRP A 196 7.21 2.82 9.30
C TRP A 196 6.54 4.05 8.70
N LEU A 197 5.23 4.17 8.84
CA LEU A 197 4.44 5.30 8.35
C LEU A 197 4.21 6.39 9.40
N HIS A 198 4.81 6.29 10.60
CA HIS A 198 4.64 7.22 11.71
C HIS A 198 5.98 7.84 12.10
N ASP A 199 6.15 9.11 11.78
CA ASP A 199 7.39 9.85 12.04
C ASP A 199 7.76 9.98 13.52
N SER A 200 6.77 10.00 14.42
CA SER A 200 7.01 9.98 15.87
C SER A 200 7.77 8.70 16.28
N TRP A 201 7.32 7.54 15.80
CA TRP A 201 7.99 6.29 16.09
C TRP A 201 9.38 6.21 15.46
N LEU A 202 9.54 6.70 14.23
CA LEU A 202 10.85 6.74 13.55
C LEU A 202 11.86 7.63 14.28
N LYS A 203 11.43 8.69 14.94
CA LYS A 203 12.28 9.55 15.78
C LYS A 203 12.77 8.84 17.04
N ASP A 204 11.92 7.99 17.62
CA ASP A 204 12.24 7.22 18.82
C ASP A 204 13.14 5.99 18.51
N GLU A 205 13.15 5.55 17.26
CA GLU A 205 13.87 4.36 16.78
C GLU A 205 14.84 4.68 15.63
N PRO A 206 15.81 5.57 15.84
CA PRO A 206 16.69 6.07 14.77
C PRO A 206 17.58 4.98 14.13
N SER A 207 17.79 3.85 14.81
CA SER A 207 18.54 2.71 14.29
C SER A 207 17.91 2.06 13.07
N TYR A 208 16.61 2.20 12.88
CA TYR A 208 15.88 1.68 11.72
C TYR A 208 16.01 2.55 10.48
N ILE A 209 16.30 3.83 10.64
CA ILE A 209 16.57 4.72 9.52
C ILE A 209 18.04 4.50 9.20
N GLY A 210 18.33 3.46 8.40
CA GLY A 210 19.70 3.16 8.00
C GLY A 210 20.38 4.45 7.58
N GLN A 211 21.67 4.61 7.96
CA GLN A 211 22.43 5.84 7.74
C GLN A 211 22.21 6.37 6.33
N ALA A 212 21.26 7.31 6.20
CA ALA A 212 21.09 8.09 5.00
C ALA A 212 22.39 8.92 4.85
N LYS A 213 23.34 8.35 4.09
CA LYS A 213 24.52 9.07 3.63
C LYS A 213 24.14 9.92 2.46
#